data_bdeaee0eee1fb9386cb52191408be674
#
_entry.id   bdeaee0eee1fb9386cb52191408be674
#
_cell.length_a   1.000
_cell.length_b   1.000
_cell.length_c   1.000
_cell.angle_alpha   90.00
_cell.angle_beta   90.00
_cell.angle_gamma   90.00
#
_symmetry.space_group_name_H-M   'P 1'
#
loop_
_entity.id
_entity.type
_entity.pdbx_description
1 polymer ?
#
loop_
_entity_poly.entity_id
_entity_poly.type
_entity_poly.pdbx_seq_one_letter_code
_entity_poly.pdbx_strand_id
1 'polypeptide(L)'
;MESGGETVTQVQQWSVEDRVFRMYNLFANIPPIAQTTMLELQRDEHIKYLNEGLKQLGPSFVVLDSSRPWICYWIIHSLALLGESLDYQLENNAIDFLNRCQDPNGGFGGGPGQASSIIWQDELVLLICRHCMPHLATTYAAVNSIVTLGGQIALSSINRMHDAGEIDVRACYTAISVASILNILDDELVRGVGNFILRLVSSGSSIFDSGTIPA
;
A
#
# COMPACT_ATOMS: atom_id res chain seq x y z
N MET A 1 -13.53 38.14 23.53
CA MET A 1 -14.04 37.05 22.71
C MET A 1 -13.21 37.05 21.42
N GLU A 2 -12.17 36.21 21.39
CA GLU A 2 -11.40 36.01 20.17
C GLU A 2 -12.27 35.24 19.21
N SER A 3 -12.60 35.78 18.06
CA SER A 3 -13.20 35.11 16.95
C SER A 3 -12.13 34.12 16.39
N GLY A 4 -12.17 32.90 16.86
CA GLY A 4 -11.32 31.86 16.30
C GLY A 4 -11.59 31.75 14.80
N GLY A 5 -10.66 32.24 13.99
CA GLY A 5 -10.74 32.13 12.52
C GLY A 5 -10.77 30.66 12.10
N GLU A 6 -11.46 30.38 11.00
CA GLU A 6 -11.53 29.04 10.41
C GLU A 6 -10.13 28.53 10.08
N THR A 7 -9.83 27.29 10.47
CA THR A 7 -8.55 26.68 10.12
C THR A 7 -8.56 26.19 8.66
N VAL A 8 -7.38 26.11 8.04
CA VAL A 8 -7.24 25.59 6.67
C VAL A 8 -7.84 24.19 6.55
N THR A 9 -7.66 23.35 7.57
CA THR A 9 -8.21 21.99 7.62
C THR A 9 -9.74 21.99 7.64
N GLN A 10 -10.36 22.90 8.41
CA GLN A 10 -11.83 23.06 8.44
C GLN A 10 -12.37 23.48 7.08
N VAL A 11 -11.74 24.43 6.41
CA VAL A 11 -12.16 24.87 5.06
C VAL A 11 -12.04 23.72 4.05
N GLN A 12 -10.96 22.94 4.10
CA GLN A 12 -10.77 21.77 3.26
C GLN A 12 -11.82 20.69 3.52
N GLN A 13 -12.12 20.40 4.78
CA GLN A 13 -13.15 19.46 5.18
C GLN A 13 -14.51 19.89 4.62
N TRP A 14 -14.94 21.11 4.84
CA TRP A 14 -16.21 21.61 4.33
C TRP A 14 -16.32 21.55 2.81
N SER A 15 -15.21 21.83 2.10
CA SER A 15 -15.17 21.70 0.65
C SER A 15 -15.42 20.25 0.18
N VAL A 16 -14.92 19.26 0.92
CA VAL A 16 -15.15 17.84 0.63
C VAL A 16 -16.58 17.46 0.97
N GLU A 17 -17.07 17.85 2.15
CA GLU A 17 -18.45 17.59 2.61
C GLU A 17 -19.47 18.14 1.64
N ASP A 18 -19.29 19.39 1.14
CA ASP A 18 -20.18 20.00 0.16
C ASP A 18 -20.19 19.23 -1.17
N ARG A 19 -19.03 18.74 -1.64
CA ARG A 19 -18.98 17.90 -2.85
C ARG A 19 -19.70 16.57 -2.64
N VAL A 20 -19.49 15.91 -1.51
CA VAL A 20 -20.18 14.66 -1.17
C VAL A 20 -21.69 14.88 -1.09
N PHE A 21 -22.13 15.95 -0.43
CA PHE A 21 -23.53 16.30 -0.29
C PHE A 21 -24.20 16.59 -1.66
N ARG A 22 -23.49 17.27 -2.56
CA ARG A 22 -24.00 17.49 -3.93
C ARG A 22 -24.17 16.17 -4.69
N MET A 23 -23.19 15.25 -4.58
CA MET A 23 -23.30 13.93 -5.23
C MET A 23 -24.42 13.10 -4.64
N TYR A 24 -24.58 13.11 -3.30
CA TYR A 24 -25.67 12.44 -2.63
C TYR A 24 -27.05 12.96 -3.11
N ASN A 25 -27.21 14.28 -3.16
CA ASN A 25 -28.47 14.89 -3.63
C ASN A 25 -28.73 14.60 -5.11
N LEU A 26 -27.67 14.61 -5.93
CA LEU A 26 -27.78 14.23 -7.34
C LEU A 26 -28.32 12.79 -7.46
N PHE A 27 -27.72 11.84 -6.75
CA PHE A 27 -28.14 10.44 -6.75
C PHE A 27 -29.55 10.24 -6.19
N ALA A 28 -29.89 10.90 -5.08
CA ALA A 28 -31.20 10.80 -4.45
C ALA A 28 -32.36 11.30 -5.34
N ASN A 29 -32.08 12.23 -6.27
CA ASN A 29 -33.05 12.76 -7.20
C ASN A 29 -33.16 11.99 -8.53
N ILE A 30 -32.34 10.93 -8.71
CA ILE A 30 -32.45 10.09 -9.91
C ILE A 30 -33.62 9.10 -9.75
N PRO A 31 -34.38 8.80 -10.82
CA PRO A 31 -35.43 7.79 -10.77
C PRO A 31 -34.90 6.43 -10.24
N PRO A 32 -35.67 5.69 -9.41
CA PRO A 32 -35.21 4.44 -8.77
C PRO A 32 -34.65 3.41 -9.75
N ILE A 33 -35.21 3.30 -10.94
CA ILE A 33 -34.74 2.38 -11.97
C ILE A 33 -33.34 2.74 -12.46
N ALA A 34 -33.02 4.04 -12.58
CA ALA A 34 -31.70 4.50 -12.96
C ALA A 34 -30.70 4.37 -11.79
N GLN A 35 -31.15 4.54 -10.55
CA GLN A 35 -30.32 4.27 -9.35
C GLN A 35 -29.86 2.81 -9.32
N THR A 36 -30.73 1.86 -9.60
CA THR A 36 -30.38 0.43 -9.66
C THR A 36 -29.30 0.18 -10.69
N THR A 37 -29.42 0.75 -11.90
CA THR A 37 -28.40 0.61 -12.96
C THR A 37 -27.08 1.27 -12.57
N MET A 38 -27.11 2.42 -11.87
CA MET A 38 -25.90 3.11 -11.42
C MET A 38 -25.16 2.38 -10.29
N LEU A 39 -25.86 1.55 -9.52
CA LEU A 39 -25.28 0.72 -8.46
C LEU A 39 -24.81 -0.65 -8.96
N GLU A 40 -25.08 -0.98 -10.21
CA GLU A 40 -24.60 -2.21 -10.81
C GLU A 40 -23.08 -2.15 -11.05
N LEU A 41 -22.38 -3.21 -10.62
CA LEU A 41 -20.95 -3.31 -10.83
C LEU A 41 -20.62 -3.46 -12.32
N GLN A 42 -19.95 -2.47 -12.89
CA GLN A 42 -19.51 -2.48 -14.30
C GLN A 42 -18.26 -3.38 -14.43
N ARG A 43 -18.44 -4.68 -14.22
CA ARG A 43 -17.37 -5.67 -14.09
C ARG A 43 -16.38 -5.62 -15.26
N ASP A 44 -16.87 -5.65 -16.49
CA ASP A 44 -16.03 -5.71 -17.69
C ASP A 44 -15.21 -4.43 -17.90
N GLU A 45 -15.79 -3.27 -17.62
CA GLU A 45 -15.09 -1.99 -17.67
C GLU A 45 -14.01 -1.90 -16.60
N HIS A 46 -14.26 -2.42 -15.39
CA HIS A 46 -13.25 -2.48 -14.35
C HIS A 46 -12.11 -3.42 -14.72
N ILE A 47 -12.39 -4.60 -15.26
CA ILE A 47 -11.36 -5.53 -15.73
C ILE A 47 -10.49 -4.89 -16.81
N LYS A 48 -11.11 -4.24 -17.79
CA LYS A 48 -10.39 -3.54 -18.85
C LYS A 48 -9.47 -2.44 -18.26
N TYR A 49 -10.00 -1.59 -17.40
CA TYR A 49 -9.26 -0.51 -16.74
C TYR A 49 -8.06 -1.07 -15.94
N LEU A 50 -8.26 -2.13 -15.16
CA LEU A 50 -7.23 -2.76 -14.35
C LEU A 50 -6.12 -3.38 -15.22
N ASN A 51 -6.47 -4.10 -16.30
CA ASN A 51 -5.50 -4.67 -17.23
C ASN A 51 -4.69 -3.59 -17.97
N GLU A 52 -5.31 -2.48 -18.34
CA GLU A 52 -4.61 -1.34 -18.91
C GLU A 52 -3.65 -0.69 -17.91
N GLY A 53 -4.06 -0.58 -16.64
CA GLY A 53 -3.25 -0.05 -15.55
C GLY A 53 -1.97 -0.85 -15.27
N LEU A 54 -1.97 -2.17 -15.49
CA LEU A 54 -0.75 -2.99 -15.41
C LEU A 54 0.21 -2.77 -16.58
N LYS A 55 -0.30 -2.35 -17.72
CA LYS A 55 0.53 -2.06 -18.91
C LYS A 55 1.12 -0.66 -18.84
N GLN A 56 0.30 0.32 -18.52
CA GLN A 56 0.71 1.72 -18.49
C GLN A 56 -0.17 2.53 -17.55
N LEU A 57 0.47 3.20 -16.59
CA LEU A 57 -0.19 4.15 -15.70
C LEU A 57 -0.27 5.54 -16.33
N GLY A 58 -1.36 6.24 -16.05
CA GLY A 58 -1.49 7.64 -16.46
C GLY A 58 -0.55 8.58 -15.66
N PRO A 59 -0.33 9.81 -16.14
CA PRO A 59 0.65 10.74 -15.54
C PRO A 59 0.30 11.17 -14.11
N SER A 60 -0.96 11.07 -13.69
CA SER A 60 -1.38 11.37 -12.32
C SER A 60 -0.81 10.41 -11.28
N PHE A 61 -0.40 9.20 -11.68
CA PHE A 61 0.18 8.21 -10.79
C PHE A 61 1.65 8.48 -10.42
N VAL A 62 2.28 9.50 -11.00
CA VAL A 62 3.67 9.89 -10.65
C VAL A 62 3.83 10.20 -9.16
N VAL A 63 2.79 10.68 -8.48
CA VAL A 63 2.78 10.94 -7.03
C VAL A 63 2.93 9.67 -6.20
N LEU A 64 2.70 8.48 -6.79
CA LEU A 64 2.83 7.16 -6.16
C LEU A 64 4.10 6.43 -6.62
N ASP A 65 5.08 7.13 -7.18
CA ASP A 65 6.31 6.54 -7.72
C ASP A 65 7.10 5.74 -6.66
N SER A 66 7.09 6.21 -5.42
CA SER A 66 7.69 5.50 -4.27
C SER A 66 6.79 4.41 -3.66
N SER A 67 5.68 4.07 -4.29
CA SER A 67 4.67 3.14 -3.77
C SER A 67 4.12 2.21 -4.86
N ARG A 68 4.90 1.94 -5.90
CA ARG A 68 4.48 1.14 -7.05
C ARG A 68 4.01 -0.29 -6.70
N PRO A 69 4.62 -1.01 -5.72
CA PRO A 69 4.09 -2.31 -5.30
C PRO A 69 2.65 -2.24 -4.78
N TRP A 70 2.21 -1.11 -4.21
CA TRP A 70 0.82 -0.89 -3.82
C TRP A 70 -0.12 -0.83 -5.01
N ILE A 71 0.29 -0.15 -6.09
CA ILE A 71 -0.52 -0.08 -7.32
C ILE A 71 -0.65 -1.48 -7.91
N CYS A 72 0.46 -2.22 -7.97
CA CYS A 72 0.48 -3.61 -8.42
C CYS A 72 -0.48 -4.47 -7.59
N TYR A 73 -0.41 -4.38 -6.26
CA TYR A 73 -1.30 -5.08 -5.33
C TYR A 73 -2.78 -4.73 -5.56
N TRP A 74 -3.11 -3.45 -5.61
CA TRP A 74 -4.49 -3.03 -5.79
C TRP A 74 -5.08 -3.56 -7.11
N ILE A 75 -4.31 -3.54 -8.19
CA ILE A 75 -4.78 -4.03 -9.49
C ILE A 75 -4.94 -5.55 -9.47
N ILE A 76 -3.91 -6.30 -9.08
CA ILE A 76 -3.93 -7.77 -9.08
C ILE A 76 -5.01 -8.30 -8.16
N HIS A 77 -5.10 -7.75 -6.95
CA HIS A 77 -6.10 -8.18 -5.98
C HIS A 77 -7.53 -7.83 -6.42
N SER A 78 -7.73 -6.68 -7.05
CA SER A 78 -9.02 -6.31 -7.62
C SER A 78 -9.45 -7.24 -8.77
N LEU A 79 -8.52 -7.62 -9.65
CA LEU A 79 -8.81 -8.61 -10.70
C LEU A 79 -9.20 -9.96 -10.10
N ALA A 80 -8.47 -10.43 -9.09
CA ALA A 80 -8.80 -11.67 -8.39
C ALA A 80 -10.19 -11.61 -7.73
N LEU A 81 -10.56 -10.49 -7.09
CA LEU A 81 -11.89 -10.27 -6.52
C LEU A 81 -12.99 -10.23 -7.58
N LEU A 82 -12.69 -9.78 -8.78
CA LEU A 82 -13.59 -9.84 -9.94
C LEU A 82 -13.67 -11.22 -10.59
N GLY A 83 -12.92 -12.20 -10.07
CA GLY A 83 -12.87 -13.56 -10.60
C GLY A 83 -12.07 -13.68 -11.89
N GLU A 84 -11.12 -12.77 -12.12
CA GLU A 84 -10.24 -12.78 -13.29
C GLU A 84 -8.81 -13.16 -12.92
N SER A 85 -8.13 -13.80 -13.87
CA SER A 85 -6.70 -14.10 -13.82
C SER A 85 -5.96 -13.26 -14.85
N LEU A 86 -4.71 -12.94 -14.57
CA LEU A 86 -3.85 -12.29 -15.56
C LEU A 86 -3.52 -13.26 -16.68
N ASP A 87 -3.34 -12.73 -17.90
CA ASP A 87 -2.71 -13.49 -18.95
C ASP A 87 -1.22 -13.78 -18.59
N TYR A 88 -0.69 -14.84 -19.19
CA TYR A 88 0.68 -15.29 -18.90
C TYR A 88 1.74 -14.20 -19.03
N GLN A 89 1.60 -13.30 -20.00
CA GLN A 89 2.57 -12.23 -20.23
C GLN A 89 2.49 -11.15 -19.14
N LEU A 90 1.30 -10.74 -18.77
CA LEU A 90 1.08 -9.76 -17.70
C LEU A 90 1.50 -10.32 -16.33
N GLU A 91 1.21 -11.60 -16.07
CA GLU A 91 1.65 -12.28 -14.86
C GLU A 91 3.17 -12.27 -14.73
N ASN A 92 3.89 -12.71 -15.76
CA ASN A 92 5.35 -12.70 -15.75
C ASN A 92 5.94 -11.29 -15.63
N ASN A 93 5.34 -10.30 -16.31
CA ASN A 93 5.78 -8.91 -16.19
C ASN A 93 5.59 -8.37 -14.77
N ALA A 94 4.49 -8.73 -14.11
CA ALA A 94 4.23 -8.34 -12.72
C ALA A 94 5.23 -8.99 -11.75
N ILE A 95 5.52 -10.29 -11.92
CA ILE A 95 6.53 -11.00 -11.12
C ILE A 95 7.91 -10.37 -11.32
N ASP A 96 8.33 -10.14 -12.56
CA ASP A 96 9.62 -9.51 -12.88
C ASP A 96 9.71 -8.09 -12.29
N PHE A 97 8.63 -7.31 -12.39
CA PHE A 97 8.57 -5.97 -11.79
C PHE A 97 8.77 -6.04 -10.27
N LEU A 98 8.03 -6.91 -9.58
CA LEU A 98 8.15 -7.05 -8.12
C LEU A 98 9.53 -7.57 -7.71
N ASN A 99 10.12 -8.51 -8.45
CA ASN A 99 11.47 -8.98 -8.21
C ASN A 99 12.51 -7.84 -8.28
N ARG A 100 12.35 -6.91 -9.22
CA ARG A 100 13.22 -5.73 -9.32
C ARG A 100 13.00 -4.71 -8.21
N CYS A 101 11.88 -4.77 -7.51
CA CYS A 101 11.62 -3.96 -6.30
C CYS A 101 12.19 -4.59 -5.03
N GLN A 102 12.64 -5.85 -5.08
CA GLN A 102 13.16 -6.57 -3.92
C GLN A 102 14.63 -6.22 -3.65
N ASP A 103 14.95 -6.01 -2.37
CA ASP A 103 16.33 -5.83 -1.92
C ASP A 103 17.03 -7.19 -1.83
N PRO A 104 18.34 -7.27 -2.15
CA PRO A 104 19.11 -8.50 -1.97
C PRO A 104 19.10 -9.05 -0.54
N ASN A 105 18.99 -8.18 0.46
CA ASN A 105 18.90 -8.56 1.88
C ASN A 105 17.46 -8.84 2.32
N GLY A 106 16.49 -8.73 1.40
CA GLY A 106 15.06 -8.94 1.64
C GLY A 106 14.27 -7.67 1.81
N GLY A 107 12.92 -7.82 1.79
CA GLY A 107 12.00 -6.71 1.75
C GLY A 107 11.87 -6.09 0.36
N PHE A 108 10.93 -5.15 0.21
CA PHE A 108 10.61 -4.50 -1.07
C PHE A 108 10.60 -2.99 -0.93
N GLY A 109 11.28 -2.31 -1.85
CA GLY A 109 11.25 -0.86 -1.99
C GLY A 109 10.06 -0.36 -2.79
N GLY A 110 9.97 0.96 -2.99
CA GLY A 110 8.85 1.61 -3.68
C GLY A 110 8.81 1.41 -5.19
N GLY A 111 9.91 0.94 -5.79
CA GLY A 111 10.02 0.66 -7.22
C GLY A 111 11.35 0.03 -7.60
N PRO A 112 11.54 -0.40 -8.86
CA PRO A 112 12.79 -0.97 -9.32
C PRO A 112 13.98 -0.03 -9.10
N GLY A 113 15.04 -0.55 -8.50
CA GLY A 113 16.24 0.23 -8.17
C GLY A 113 16.11 1.13 -6.93
N GLN A 114 14.93 1.17 -6.31
CA GLN A 114 14.71 1.91 -5.05
C GLN A 114 14.97 1.06 -3.81
N ALA A 115 15.22 -0.23 -3.97
CA ALA A 115 15.59 -1.13 -2.88
C ALA A 115 17.10 -1.23 -2.66
N SER A 116 17.91 -0.80 -3.61
CA SER A 116 19.37 -0.92 -3.48
C SER A 116 19.93 0.09 -2.50
N SER A 117 20.41 -0.37 -1.37
CA SER A 117 21.29 0.39 -0.50
C SER A 117 22.65 0.58 -1.22
N ILE A 118 22.70 1.59 -2.10
CA ILE A 118 24.00 2.05 -2.61
C ILE A 118 24.68 2.73 -1.43
N ILE A 119 25.69 2.05 -0.87
CA ILE A 119 26.58 2.63 0.13
C ILE A 119 27.41 3.71 -0.58
N TRP A 120 26.81 4.91 -0.71
CA TRP A 120 27.57 6.10 -1.05
C TRP A 120 28.01 6.76 0.25
N GLN A 121 29.30 7.04 0.39
CA GLN A 121 29.93 7.62 1.59
C GLN A 121 29.52 9.08 1.88
N ASP A 122 28.59 9.66 1.16
CA ASP A 122 28.13 11.04 1.36
C ASP A 122 26.78 11.11 2.11
N GLU A 123 26.79 11.68 3.30
CA GLU A 123 25.61 11.89 4.17
C GLU A 123 24.42 12.58 3.48
N LEU A 124 24.67 13.42 2.47
CA LEU A 124 23.64 14.15 1.75
C LEU A 124 22.80 13.23 0.84
N VAL A 125 23.43 12.20 0.26
CA VAL A 125 22.75 11.21 -0.58
C VAL A 125 21.91 10.24 0.27
N LEU A 126 22.35 9.95 1.49
CA LEU A 126 21.60 9.14 2.45
C LEU A 126 20.25 9.78 2.82
N LEU A 127 20.19 11.13 2.88
CA LEU A 127 18.97 11.87 3.17
C LEU A 127 17.95 11.80 2.02
N ILE A 128 18.42 11.78 0.78
CA ILE A 128 17.57 11.68 -0.43
C ILE A 128 17.07 10.24 -0.62
N CYS A 129 17.87 9.24 -0.28
CA CYS A 129 17.54 7.82 -0.47
C CYS A 129 16.75 7.19 0.68
N ARG A 130 16.43 7.90 1.76
CA ARG A 130 15.59 7.35 2.85
C ARG A 130 14.21 6.86 2.41
N HIS A 131 13.71 7.35 1.27
CA HIS A 131 12.45 6.90 0.67
C HIS A 131 12.61 5.71 -0.29
N CYS A 132 13.83 5.27 -0.53
CA CYS A 132 14.16 4.19 -1.46
C CYS A 132 14.44 2.85 -0.79
N MET A 133 14.50 2.82 0.55
CA MET A 133 14.79 1.60 1.29
C MET A 133 13.58 0.66 1.35
N PRO A 134 13.81 -0.66 1.44
CA PRO A 134 12.74 -1.61 1.74
C PRO A 134 12.03 -1.20 3.02
N HIS A 135 10.72 -1.23 3.02
CA HIS A 135 9.92 -0.99 4.23
C HIS A 135 8.69 -1.91 4.27
N LEU A 136 8.15 -2.10 5.47
CA LEU A 136 7.09 -3.09 5.70
C LEU A 136 5.85 -2.85 4.86
N ALA A 137 5.47 -1.60 4.58
CA ALA A 137 4.28 -1.31 3.80
C ALA A 137 4.41 -1.77 2.34
N THR A 138 5.52 -1.48 1.66
CA THR A 138 5.77 -1.97 0.29
C THR A 138 6.02 -3.47 0.25
N THR A 139 6.68 -4.02 1.28
CA THR A 139 6.87 -5.46 1.45
C THR A 139 5.51 -6.17 1.58
N TYR A 140 4.61 -5.65 2.41
CA TYR A 140 3.24 -6.17 2.52
C TYR A 140 2.51 -6.19 1.16
N ALA A 141 2.56 -5.07 0.44
CA ALA A 141 1.90 -4.96 -0.87
C ALA A 141 2.50 -5.93 -1.89
N ALA A 142 3.82 -6.03 -1.97
CA ALA A 142 4.51 -6.92 -2.90
C ALA A 142 4.23 -8.41 -2.59
N VAL A 143 4.35 -8.82 -1.32
CA VAL A 143 4.09 -10.20 -0.91
C VAL A 143 2.64 -10.59 -1.18
N ASN A 144 1.67 -9.71 -0.86
CA ASN A 144 0.27 -10.00 -1.16
C ASN A 144 -0.02 -10.06 -2.66
N SER A 145 0.66 -9.24 -3.48
CA SER A 145 0.57 -9.36 -4.95
C SER A 145 1.03 -10.73 -5.43
N ILE A 146 2.22 -11.15 -4.98
CA ILE A 146 2.82 -12.44 -5.37
C ILE A 146 1.95 -13.61 -4.91
N VAL A 147 1.43 -13.55 -3.69
CA VAL A 147 0.52 -14.60 -3.17
C VAL A 147 -0.80 -14.64 -3.92
N THR A 148 -1.33 -13.49 -4.32
CA THR A 148 -2.56 -13.40 -5.14
C THR A 148 -2.35 -13.97 -6.55
N LEU A 149 -1.19 -13.74 -7.17
CA LEU A 149 -0.81 -14.36 -8.43
C LEU A 149 -0.70 -15.88 -8.28
N GLY A 150 -0.13 -16.35 -7.17
CA GLY A 150 0.04 -17.78 -6.89
C GLY A 150 1.07 -18.44 -7.81
N GLY A 151 1.04 -19.76 -7.84
CA GLY A 151 1.94 -20.53 -8.68
C GLY A 151 3.38 -20.63 -8.15
N GLN A 152 4.11 -21.64 -8.61
CA GLN A 152 5.46 -21.94 -8.12
C GLN A 152 6.46 -20.81 -8.46
N ILE A 153 6.35 -20.23 -9.64
CA ILE A 153 7.29 -19.17 -10.11
C ILE A 153 7.15 -17.92 -9.24
N ALA A 154 5.93 -17.44 -9.03
CA ALA A 154 5.66 -16.27 -8.20
C ALA A 154 6.13 -16.50 -6.75
N LEU A 155 5.69 -17.58 -6.12
CA LEU A 155 5.99 -17.86 -4.71
C LEU A 155 7.48 -18.11 -4.45
N SER A 156 8.22 -18.70 -5.38
CA SER A 156 9.66 -18.93 -5.26
C SER A 156 10.50 -17.66 -5.45
N SER A 157 9.92 -16.59 -5.94
CA SER A 157 10.61 -15.32 -6.16
C SER A 157 10.83 -14.50 -4.88
N ILE A 158 10.15 -14.83 -3.78
CA ILE A 158 10.23 -14.08 -2.53
C ILE A 158 11.48 -14.44 -1.74
N ASN A 159 12.36 -13.46 -1.50
CA ASN A 159 13.36 -13.54 -0.45
C ASN A 159 12.69 -13.24 0.90
N ARG A 160 12.70 -14.22 1.82
CA ARG A 160 11.97 -14.15 3.11
C ARG A 160 12.69 -13.33 4.18
N MET A 161 13.84 -12.76 3.87
CA MET A 161 14.55 -11.87 4.79
C MET A 161 13.97 -10.45 4.72
N HIS A 162 14.08 -9.72 5.82
CA HIS A 162 13.73 -8.29 5.90
C HIS A 162 14.64 -7.62 6.92
N ASP A 163 15.37 -6.60 6.50
CA ASP A 163 16.37 -5.89 7.31
C ASP A 163 16.00 -4.40 7.39
N ALA A 164 14.94 -4.05 8.06
CA ALA A 164 14.65 -2.67 8.45
C ALA A 164 13.49 -2.64 9.47
N GLY A 165 13.62 -1.85 10.52
CA GLY A 165 12.62 -1.70 11.55
C GLY A 165 11.77 -0.44 11.35
N GLU A 166 10.46 -0.58 11.27
CA GLU A 166 9.50 0.51 11.40
C GLU A 166 8.79 0.43 12.74
N ILE A 167 8.53 1.59 13.36
CA ILE A 167 7.95 1.66 14.70
C ILE A 167 6.59 2.35 14.62
N ASP A 168 5.57 1.62 14.17
CA ASP A 168 4.17 2.05 14.28
C ASP A 168 3.21 0.84 14.32
N VAL A 169 1.93 1.06 14.64
CA VAL A 169 0.93 -0.02 14.71
C VAL A 169 0.66 -0.64 13.34
N ARG A 170 0.72 0.14 12.27
CA ARG A 170 0.54 -0.36 10.89
C ARG A 170 1.70 -1.28 10.52
N ALA A 171 2.92 -0.91 10.92
CA ALA A 171 4.10 -1.74 10.75
C ALA A 171 3.94 -3.09 11.48
N CYS A 172 3.43 -3.09 12.72
CA CYS A 172 3.13 -4.34 13.43
C CYS A 172 2.17 -5.23 12.64
N TYR A 173 1.06 -4.66 12.15
CA TYR A 173 0.09 -5.42 11.36
C TYR A 173 0.72 -5.99 10.08
N THR A 174 1.43 -5.17 9.31
CA THR A 174 2.05 -5.60 8.06
C THR A 174 3.13 -6.66 8.28
N ALA A 175 3.96 -6.50 9.32
CA ALA A 175 5.00 -7.47 9.68
C ALA A 175 4.40 -8.83 10.06
N ILE A 176 3.43 -8.85 10.97
CA ILE A 176 2.77 -10.08 11.41
C ILE A 176 2.02 -10.75 10.25
N SER A 177 1.33 -9.96 9.41
CA SER A 177 0.64 -10.50 8.23
C SER A 177 1.60 -11.16 7.25
N VAL A 178 2.71 -10.51 6.91
CA VAL A 178 3.73 -11.06 6.01
C VAL A 178 4.38 -12.29 6.62
N ALA A 179 4.77 -12.25 7.89
CA ALA A 179 5.37 -13.39 8.57
C ALA A 179 4.42 -14.61 8.63
N SER A 180 3.14 -14.38 8.86
CA SER A 180 2.11 -15.42 8.82
C SER A 180 1.97 -16.02 7.41
N ILE A 181 1.89 -15.19 6.38
CA ILE A 181 1.78 -15.61 4.97
C ILE A 181 3.00 -16.44 4.56
N LEU A 182 4.19 -16.00 4.95
CA LEU A 182 5.45 -16.66 4.61
C LEU A 182 5.76 -17.87 5.50
N ASN A 183 4.91 -18.16 6.49
CA ASN A 183 5.07 -19.23 7.48
C ASN A 183 6.40 -19.15 8.24
N ILE A 184 6.78 -17.93 8.64
CA ILE A 184 7.96 -17.62 9.47
C ILE A 184 7.57 -16.99 10.82
N LEU A 185 6.27 -17.00 11.14
CA LEU A 185 5.76 -16.49 12.39
C LEU A 185 6.16 -17.43 13.53
N ASP A 186 6.83 -16.89 14.55
CA ASP A 186 7.21 -17.60 15.76
C ASP A 186 6.93 -16.79 17.03
N ASP A 187 7.11 -17.41 18.20
CA ASP A 187 6.87 -16.78 19.50
C ASP A 187 7.84 -15.61 19.78
N GLU A 188 9.02 -15.59 19.17
CA GLU A 188 9.97 -14.50 19.33
C GLU A 188 9.52 -13.26 18.59
N LEU A 189 9.05 -13.42 17.35
CA LEU A 189 8.55 -12.32 16.52
C LEU A 189 7.28 -11.67 17.10
N VAL A 190 6.39 -12.44 17.73
CA VAL A 190 5.17 -11.90 18.33
C VAL A 190 5.35 -11.40 19.76
N ARG A 191 6.52 -11.66 20.37
CA ARG A 191 6.79 -11.27 21.74
C ARG A 191 6.72 -9.77 21.96
N GLY A 192 5.84 -9.34 22.82
CA GLY A 192 5.68 -7.93 23.17
C GLY A 192 4.81 -7.10 22.25
N VAL A 193 4.40 -7.60 21.07
CA VAL A 193 3.55 -6.87 20.11
C VAL A 193 2.26 -6.37 20.78
N GLY A 194 1.56 -7.21 21.54
CA GLY A 194 0.35 -6.82 22.25
C GLY A 194 0.58 -5.69 23.25
N ASN A 195 1.66 -5.77 24.03
CA ASN A 195 2.04 -4.72 24.98
C ASN A 195 2.44 -3.42 24.30
N PHE A 196 3.13 -3.49 23.15
CA PHE A 196 3.48 -2.33 22.34
C PHE A 196 2.23 -1.61 21.84
N ILE A 197 1.28 -2.35 21.25
CA ILE A 197 0.01 -1.80 20.74
C ILE A 197 -0.77 -1.14 21.89
N LEU A 198 -0.88 -1.80 23.05
CA LEU A 198 -1.59 -1.26 24.22
C LEU A 198 -0.96 0.04 24.72
N ARG A 199 0.37 0.15 24.74
CA ARG A 199 1.06 1.39 25.13
C ARG A 199 0.76 2.53 24.17
N LEU A 200 0.78 2.29 22.86
CA LEU A 200 0.47 3.30 21.85
C LEU A 200 -0.96 3.81 21.96
N VAL A 201 -1.93 2.91 22.16
CA VAL A 201 -3.34 3.28 22.36
C VAL A 201 -3.54 4.04 23.66
N SER A 202 -2.87 3.65 24.77
CA SER A 202 -3.01 4.28 26.07
C SER A 202 -2.32 5.64 26.17
N SER A 203 -1.26 5.89 25.41
CA SER A 203 -0.53 7.16 25.43
C SER A 203 -1.23 8.28 24.68
N GLY A 204 -2.33 8.02 24.01
CA GLY A 204 -3.04 9.02 23.19
C GLY A 204 -2.22 9.55 22.01
N SER A 205 -1.06 8.95 21.73
CA SER A 205 -0.26 9.27 20.57
C SER A 205 -1.07 9.00 19.32
N SER A 206 -1.18 9.98 18.45
CA SER A 206 -1.89 9.80 17.18
C SER A 206 -1.24 8.62 16.44
N ILE A 207 -2.05 7.72 15.90
CA ILE A 207 -1.63 6.54 15.13
C ILE A 207 -0.71 6.93 13.95
N PHE A 208 -0.56 8.22 13.69
CA PHE A 208 0.14 8.83 12.57
C PHE A 208 1.39 9.63 12.96
N ASP A 209 1.75 9.66 14.24
CA ASP A 209 2.94 10.41 14.65
C ASP A 209 4.18 9.52 14.54
N SER A 210 5.05 9.87 13.59
CA SER A 210 6.37 9.25 13.37
C SER A 210 7.39 9.72 14.43
N GLY A 211 6.94 9.80 15.68
CA GLY A 211 7.76 10.26 16.80
C GLY A 211 8.80 9.22 17.22
N THR A 212 10.04 9.64 17.21
CA THR A 212 11.20 9.01 17.81
C THR A 212 10.92 8.63 19.27
N ILE A 213 11.07 7.35 19.62
CA ILE A 213 11.07 6.90 21.03
C ILE A 213 12.41 7.33 21.65
N PRO A 214 12.42 8.06 22.77
CA PRO A 214 13.66 8.27 23.54
C PRO A 214 14.12 6.91 24.11
N ALA A 215 15.43 6.73 24.09
CA ALA A 215 16.14 5.55 24.58
C ALA A 215 15.86 5.24 26.05
#